data_0864c14a09418754b27bc8e6ed4a7647
#
_entry.id   0864c14a09418754b27bc8e6ed4a7647
#
_cell.length_a   1.000
_cell.length_b   1.000
_cell.length_c   1.000
_cell.angle_alpha   90.00
_cell.angle_beta   90.00
_cell.angle_gamma   90.00
#
_symmetry.space_group_name_H-M   'P 1'
#
loop_
_entity.id
_entity.type
_entity.pdbx_description
1 polymer ?
#
loop_
_entity_poly.entity_id
_entity_poly.type
_entity_poly.pdbx_seq_one_letter_code
_entity_poly.pdbx_strand_id
1 'polypeptide(L)'
;MNALTISLVTLMIPGVIMALIYDTYTQHKPWDSFRYILMSVVFGISTYLVMQATISSYQLITNITDTKAIQWKLLSVWSITDGEKITIKPIEILLGGVLSIPLGLLAVYLSTKRTFHELLLRRGISNKYGDDNVFIRSVELIHNRGKTCYVLLHENSMLIHGSVFLYNENDKTQEIGLQKVTILNSETG
;
A
#
# COMPACT_ATOMS: atom_id res chain seq x y z
N MET A 1 14.46 -18.30 -24.31
CA MET A 1 14.21 -17.53 -23.08
C MET A 1 14.58 -18.41 -21.90
N ASN A 2 15.26 -17.83 -20.92
CA ASN A 2 15.71 -18.59 -19.76
C ASN A 2 14.50 -18.87 -18.84
N ALA A 3 14.43 -20.06 -18.25
CA ALA A 3 13.36 -20.50 -17.36
C ALA A 3 13.05 -19.47 -16.25
N LEU A 4 14.11 -18.92 -15.68
CA LEU A 4 14.06 -17.90 -14.63
C LEU A 4 13.37 -16.61 -15.11
N THR A 5 13.62 -16.18 -16.35
CA THR A 5 12.98 -14.99 -16.93
C THR A 5 11.48 -15.17 -17.09
N ILE A 6 11.04 -16.35 -17.54
CA ILE A 6 9.61 -16.66 -17.71
C ILE A 6 8.92 -16.66 -16.35
N SER A 7 9.51 -17.30 -15.35
CA SER A 7 8.96 -17.32 -13.98
C SER A 7 8.88 -15.92 -13.38
N LEU A 8 9.91 -15.08 -13.56
CA LEU A 8 9.91 -13.71 -13.07
C LEU A 8 8.81 -12.86 -13.72
N VAL A 9 8.67 -12.92 -15.05
CA VAL A 9 7.62 -12.20 -15.78
C VAL A 9 6.23 -12.65 -15.31
N THR A 10 6.03 -13.97 -15.17
CA THR A 10 4.76 -14.53 -14.68
C THR A 10 4.42 -14.04 -13.27
N LEU A 11 5.42 -14.01 -12.41
CA LEU A 11 5.27 -13.54 -11.03
C LEU A 11 4.94 -12.04 -10.98
N MET A 12 5.45 -11.25 -11.92
CA MET A 12 5.18 -9.81 -11.98
C MET A 12 3.74 -9.47 -12.38
N ILE A 13 3.04 -10.31 -13.15
CA ILE A 13 1.70 -9.97 -13.66
C ILE A 13 0.72 -9.58 -12.53
N PRO A 14 0.43 -10.45 -11.52
CA PRO A 14 -0.43 -10.06 -10.41
C PRO A 14 0.16 -8.92 -9.56
N GLY A 15 1.49 -8.86 -9.48
CA GLY A 15 2.19 -7.80 -8.76
C GLY A 15 2.02 -6.42 -9.36
N VAL A 16 2.06 -6.30 -10.68
CA VAL A 16 1.80 -5.03 -11.40
C VAL A 16 0.36 -4.56 -11.14
N ILE A 17 -0.62 -5.46 -11.18
CA ILE A 17 -2.02 -5.12 -10.89
C ILE A 17 -2.15 -4.57 -9.46
N MET A 18 -1.55 -5.27 -8.50
CA MET A 18 -1.56 -4.84 -7.10
C MET A 18 -0.81 -3.52 -6.89
N ALA A 19 0.34 -3.33 -7.55
CA ALA A 19 1.12 -2.10 -7.50
C ALA A 19 0.35 -0.91 -8.09
N LEU A 20 -0.35 -1.09 -9.22
CA LEU A 20 -1.23 -0.07 -9.81
C LEU A 20 -2.33 0.36 -8.85
N ILE A 21 -3.02 -0.61 -8.22
CA ILE A 21 -4.07 -0.32 -7.25
C ILE A 21 -3.50 0.45 -6.07
N TYR A 22 -2.36 -0.01 -5.53
CA TYR A 22 -1.72 0.63 -4.40
C TYR A 22 -1.27 2.06 -4.72
N ASP A 23 -0.60 2.27 -5.85
CA ASP A 23 -0.13 3.58 -6.32
C ASP A 23 -1.28 4.57 -6.57
N THR A 24 -2.39 4.08 -7.14
CA THR A 24 -3.56 4.92 -7.46
C THR A 24 -4.32 5.38 -6.21
N TYR A 25 -4.44 4.52 -5.19
CA TYR A 25 -5.31 4.79 -4.04
C TYR A 25 -4.57 5.15 -2.74
N THR A 26 -3.22 5.16 -2.75
CA THR A 26 -2.43 5.51 -1.57
C THR A 26 -1.69 6.82 -1.82
N GLN A 27 -1.76 7.74 -0.84
CA GLN A 27 -0.97 8.97 -0.89
C GLN A 27 0.47 8.67 -0.49
N HIS A 28 1.38 8.72 -1.44
CA HIS A 28 2.82 8.60 -1.23
C HIS A 28 3.57 9.37 -2.32
N LYS A 29 4.87 9.58 -2.11
CA LYS A 29 5.71 10.16 -3.17
C LYS A 29 5.68 9.27 -4.42
N PRO A 30 5.61 9.85 -5.63
CA PRO A 30 5.64 9.09 -6.88
C PRO A 30 6.80 8.10 -6.88
N TRP A 31 6.51 6.87 -7.27
CA TRP A 31 7.55 5.86 -7.37
C TRP A 31 8.39 6.09 -8.63
N ASP A 32 9.70 5.99 -8.49
CA ASP A 32 10.57 5.86 -9.65
C ASP A 32 10.38 4.48 -10.32
N SER A 33 10.84 4.34 -11.55
CA SER A 33 10.69 3.12 -12.33
C SER A 33 11.28 1.89 -11.64
N PHE A 34 12.40 2.06 -10.93
CA PHE A 34 13.05 0.96 -10.21
C PHE A 34 12.20 0.51 -9.02
N ARG A 35 11.72 1.46 -8.22
CA ARG A 35 10.85 1.18 -7.07
C ARG A 35 9.54 0.51 -7.51
N TYR A 36 8.98 0.96 -8.64
CA TYR A 36 7.78 0.36 -9.20
C TYR A 36 7.98 -1.11 -9.59
N ILE A 37 9.08 -1.43 -10.27
CA ILE A 37 9.43 -2.81 -10.62
C ILE A 37 9.65 -3.65 -9.36
N LEU A 38 10.41 -3.14 -8.39
CA LEU A 38 10.68 -3.84 -7.14
C LEU A 38 9.38 -4.14 -6.38
N MET A 39 8.49 -3.16 -6.25
CA MET A 39 7.20 -3.34 -5.59
C MET A 39 6.29 -4.31 -6.34
N SER A 40 6.31 -4.30 -7.67
CA SER A 40 5.59 -5.29 -8.49
C SER A 40 6.07 -6.72 -8.22
N VAL A 41 7.36 -6.92 -8.05
CA VAL A 41 7.91 -8.25 -7.67
C VAL A 41 7.45 -8.65 -6.27
N VAL A 42 7.58 -7.76 -5.29
CA VAL A 42 7.18 -8.04 -3.90
C VAL A 42 5.70 -8.35 -3.79
N PHE A 43 4.85 -7.58 -4.45
CA PHE A 43 3.41 -7.80 -4.48
C PHE A 43 3.02 -9.08 -5.23
N GLY A 44 3.75 -9.41 -6.31
CA GLY A 44 3.57 -10.66 -7.03
C GLY A 44 3.88 -11.89 -6.15
N ILE A 45 5.03 -11.87 -5.48
CA ILE A 45 5.40 -12.92 -4.51
C ILE A 45 4.33 -13.04 -3.42
N SER A 46 3.89 -11.92 -2.85
CA SER A 46 2.87 -11.89 -1.80
C SER A 46 1.54 -12.51 -2.27
N THR A 47 1.11 -12.20 -3.50
CA THR A 47 -0.12 -12.77 -4.09
C THR A 47 -0.03 -14.29 -4.23
N TYR A 48 1.08 -14.80 -4.77
CA TYR A 48 1.25 -16.25 -4.91
C TYR A 48 1.46 -16.97 -3.58
N LEU A 49 2.07 -16.32 -2.57
CA LEU A 49 2.15 -16.85 -1.21
C LEU A 49 0.76 -17.00 -0.58
N VAL A 50 -0.09 -15.97 -0.71
CA VAL A 50 -1.48 -16.04 -0.20
C VAL A 50 -2.27 -17.12 -0.93
N MET A 51 -2.12 -17.23 -2.25
CA MET A 51 -2.76 -18.28 -3.04
C MET A 51 -2.31 -19.67 -2.61
N GLN A 52 -0.99 -19.87 -2.42
CA GLN A 52 -0.44 -21.13 -1.91
C GLN A 52 -0.95 -21.46 -0.51
N ALA A 53 -0.96 -20.47 0.38
CA ALA A 53 -1.45 -20.64 1.74
C ALA A 53 -2.93 -21.05 1.75
N THR A 54 -3.75 -20.47 0.87
CA THR A 54 -5.17 -20.81 0.72
C THR A 54 -5.34 -22.28 0.26
N ILE A 55 -4.58 -22.70 -0.75
CA ILE A 55 -4.62 -24.07 -1.26
C ILE A 55 -4.15 -25.06 -0.17
N SER A 56 -3.05 -24.75 0.52
CA SER A 56 -2.51 -25.59 1.58
C SER A 56 -3.48 -25.69 2.76
N SER A 57 -4.11 -24.59 3.15
CA SER A 57 -5.14 -24.57 4.20
C SER A 57 -6.36 -25.42 3.82
N TYR A 58 -6.81 -25.33 2.58
CA TYR A 58 -7.90 -26.17 2.08
C TYR A 58 -7.54 -27.66 2.12
N GLN A 59 -6.33 -28.03 1.68
CA GLN A 59 -5.85 -29.41 1.74
C GLN A 59 -5.75 -29.93 3.18
N LEU A 60 -5.33 -29.09 4.11
CA LEU A 60 -5.24 -29.47 5.52
C LEU A 60 -6.62 -29.69 6.14
N ILE A 61 -7.60 -28.84 5.83
CA ILE A 61 -8.96 -28.97 6.34
C ILE A 61 -9.66 -30.23 5.77
N THR A 62 -9.49 -30.50 4.48
CA THR A 62 -10.15 -31.65 3.82
C THR A 62 -9.54 -33.00 4.26
N ASN A 63 -8.28 -33.02 4.68
CA ASN A 63 -7.59 -34.23 5.12
C ASN A 63 -7.30 -34.25 6.62
N ILE A 64 -8.10 -33.57 7.42
CA ILE A 64 -7.88 -33.42 8.87
C ILE A 64 -7.90 -34.78 9.61
N THR A 65 -8.63 -35.75 9.07
CA THR A 65 -8.75 -37.12 9.61
C THR A 65 -7.56 -38.02 9.25
N ASP A 66 -6.88 -37.73 8.14
CA ASP A 66 -5.73 -38.52 7.69
C ASP A 66 -4.60 -37.64 7.13
N THR A 67 -3.85 -37.03 8.07
CA THR A 67 -2.75 -36.10 7.74
C THR A 67 -1.56 -36.75 7.03
N LYS A 68 -1.44 -38.08 7.07
CA LYS A 68 -0.35 -38.81 6.37
C LYS A 68 -0.58 -38.95 4.89
N ALA A 69 -1.84 -38.73 4.41
CA ALA A 69 -2.19 -38.80 2.99
C ALA A 69 -2.11 -37.46 2.25
N ILE A 70 -1.69 -36.37 2.93
CA ILE A 70 -1.65 -35.05 2.32
C ILE A 70 -0.54 -34.98 1.28
N GLN A 71 -0.92 -34.97 0.01
CA GLN A 71 -0.01 -34.63 -1.07
C GLN A 71 0.00 -33.11 -1.24
N TRP A 72 1.05 -32.45 -0.78
CA TRP A 72 1.19 -31.01 -0.90
C TRP A 72 1.29 -30.58 -2.36
N LYS A 73 0.28 -29.86 -2.82
CA LYS A 73 0.20 -29.38 -4.21
C LYS A 73 0.81 -27.97 -4.26
N LEU A 74 2.02 -27.90 -4.74
CA LEU A 74 2.68 -26.61 -4.99
C LEU A 74 2.20 -25.99 -6.29
N LEU A 75 2.11 -24.66 -6.32
CA LEU A 75 1.86 -23.90 -7.53
C LEU A 75 3.04 -24.06 -8.51
N SER A 76 2.73 -24.10 -9.80
CA SER A 76 3.75 -24.28 -10.85
C SER A 76 4.81 -23.18 -10.87
N VAL A 77 4.47 -21.99 -10.37
CA VAL A 77 5.40 -20.85 -10.23
C VAL A 77 6.57 -21.16 -9.28
N TRP A 78 6.37 -22.04 -8.27
CA TRP A 78 7.41 -22.40 -7.30
C TRP A 78 8.26 -23.62 -7.75
N SER A 79 7.80 -24.39 -8.74
CA SER A 79 8.51 -25.57 -9.21
C SER A 79 9.56 -25.17 -10.27
N ILE A 80 10.60 -24.46 -9.85
CA ILE A 80 11.77 -24.18 -10.69
C ILE A 80 12.72 -25.36 -10.52
N THR A 81 12.59 -26.37 -11.37
CA THR A 81 13.51 -27.50 -11.38
C THR A 81 14.53 -27.30 -12.49
N ASP A 82 15.80 -27.37 -12.16
CA ASP A 82 16.89 -27.26 -13.14
C ASP A 82 16.76 -28.35 -14.21
N GLY A 83 16.60 -27.91 -15.46
CA GLY A 83 16.65 -28.77 -16.64
C GLY A 83 15.31 -29.25 -17.21
N GLU A 84 14.20 -29.11 -16.53
CA GLU A 84 12.87 -29.47 -17.06
C GLU A 84 12.15 -28.29 -17.72
N LYS A 85 11.28 -28.60 -18.70
CA LYS A 85 10.42 -27.61 -19.33
C LYS A 85 9.47 -27.03 -18.28
N ILE A 86 9.64 -25.76 -17.96
CA ILE A 86 8.72 -25.07 -17.05
C ILE A 86 7.34 -25.04 -17.70
N THR A 87 6.42 -25.79 -17.17
CA THR A 87 5.00 -25.76 -17.55
C THR A 87 4.23 -24.88 -16.58
N ILE A 88 4.27 -23.57 -16.82
CA ILE A 88 3.43 -22.63 -16.07
C ILE A 88 1.98 -22.83 -16.51
N LYS A 89 1.08 -23.02 -15.57
CA LYS A 89 -0.34 -23.18 -15.86
C LYS A 89 -1.00 -21.80 -16.02
N PRO A 90 -1.56 -21.47 -17.20
CA PRO A 90 -2.17 -20.16 -17.43
C PRO A 90 -3.28 -19.81 -16.43
N ILE A 91 -3.99 -20.84 -15.95
CA ILE A 91 -5.05 -20.67 -14.95
C ILE A 91 -4.53 -20.13 -13.61
N GLU A 92 -3.30 -20.48 -13.22
CA GLU A 92 -2.69 -19.97 -11.99
C GLU A 92 -2.37 -18.47 -12.11
N ILE A 93 -1.98 -18.02 -13.30
CA ILE A 93 -1.74 -16.61 -13.59
C ILE A 93 -3.04 -15.82 -13.52
N LEU A 94 -4.10 -16.33 -14.15
CA LEU A 94 -5.41 -15.70 -14.13
C LEU A 94 -5.96 -15.60 -12.71
N LEU A 95 -5.88 -16.67 -11.93
CA LEU A 95 -6.32 -16.67 -10.53
C LEU A 95 -5.48 -15.71 -9.68
N GLY A 96 -4.16 -15.67 -9.89
CA GLY A 96 -3.28 -14.70 -9.25
C GLY A 96 -3.65 -13.26 -9.60
N GLY A 97 -3.95 -12.98 -10.88
CA GLY A 97 -4.42 -11.67 -11.34
C GLY A 97 -5.74 -11.24 -10.69
N VAL A 98 -6.73 -12.15 -10.63
CA VAL A 98 -8.01 -11.88 -9.96
C VAL A 98 -7.81 -11.66 -8.45
N LEU A 99 -6.99 -12.49 -7.82
CA LEU A 99 -6.72 -12.40 -6.38
C LEU A 99 -5.92 -11.14 -6.01
N SER A 100 -5.10 -10.62 -6.92
CA SER A 100 -4.32 -9.39 -6.69
C SER A 100 -5.20 -8.16 -6.48
N ILE A 101 -6.43 -8.13 -7.01
CA ILE A 101 -7.36 -7.00 -6.86
C ILE A 101 -7.78 -6.83 -5.39
N PRO A 102 -8.43 -7.82 -4.74
CA PRO A 102 -8.80 -7.68 -3.33
C PRO A 102 -7.59 -7.54 -2.41
N LEU A 103 -6.45 -8.16 -2.72
CA LEU A 103 -5.23 -8.01 -1.96
C LEU A 103 -4.65 -6.58 -2.08
N GLY A 104 -4.72 -5.99 -3.27
CA GLY A 104 -4.33 -4.60 -3.49
C GLY A 104 -5.18 -3.63 -2.68
N LEU A 105 -6.51 -3.81 -2.70
CA LEU A 105 -7.42 -3.01 -1.88
C LEU A 105 -7.20 -3.21 -0.37
N LEU A 106 -6.88 -4.44 0.04
CA LEU A 106 -6.51 -4.73 1.43
C LEU A 106 -5.22 -4.02 1.83
N ALA A 107 -4.21 -4.03 0.96
CA ALA A 107 -2.94 -3.33 1.19
C ALA A 107 -3.15 -1.82 1.32
N VAL A 108 -3.98 -1.20 0.46
CA VAL A 108 -4.40 0.20 0.58
C VAL A 108 -5.09 0.45 1.91
N TYR A 109 -6.05 -0.39 2.29
CA TYR A 109 -6.78 -0.26 3.55
C TYR A 109 -5.85 -0.33 4.78
N LEU A 110 -4.92 -1.28 4.80
CA LEU A 110 -3.95 -1.43 5.89
C LEU A 110 -2.98 -0.25 5.95
N SER A 111 -2.56 0.26 4.79
CA SER A 111 -1.70 1.44 4.69
C SER A 111 -2.42 2.69 5.19
N THR A 112 -3.67 2.91 4.76
CA THR A 112 -4.47 4.07 5.15
C THR A 112 -4.79 4.07 6.65
N LYS A 113 -5.12 2.92 7.23
CA LYS A 113 -5.39 2.80 8.68
C LYS A 113 -4.14 2.78 9.55
N ARG A 114 -2.92 2.72 8.95
CA ARG A 114 -1.64 2.73 9.67
C ARG A 114 -1.55 1.71 10.82
N THR A 115 -2.37 0.67 10.80
CA THR A 115 -2.48 -0.33 11.88
C THR A 115 -1.12 -0.97 12.18
N PHE A 116 -0.34 -1.21 11.13
CA PHE A 116 0.98 -1.81 11.26
C PHE A 116 1.99 -0.83 11.89
N HIS A 117 1.93 0.42 11.50
CA HIS A 117 2.81 1.47 12.01
C HIS A 117 2.53 1.79 13.48
N GLU A 118 1.26 1.91 13.85
CA GLU A 118 0.86 2.10 15.25
C GLU A 118 1.27 0.93 16.15
N LEU A 119 1.19 -0.31 15.64
CA LEU A 119 1.65 -1.49 16.36
C LEU A 119 3.16 -1.44 16.63
N LEU A 120 3.95 -1.05 15.62
CA LEU A 120 5.41 -0.92 15.74
C LEU A 120 5.82 0.22 16.68
N LEU A 121 5.10 1.35 16.64
CA LEU A 121 5.31 2.47 17.57
C LEU A 121 4.99 2.07 19.00
N ARG A 122 3.83 1.42 19.24
CA ARG A 122 3.42 0.94 20.58
C ARG A 122 4.41 -0.05 21.18
N ARG A 123 5.09 -0.84 20.34
CA ARG A 123 6.13 -1.80 20.78
C ARG A 123 7.53 -1.21 20.87
N GLY A 124 7.70 0.09 20.60
CA GLY A 124 9.00 0.77 20.66
C GLY A 124 10.00 0.32 19.58
N ILE A 125 9.53 -0.39 18.53
CA ILE A 125 10.37 -0.90 17.44
C ILE A 125 10.69 0.22 16.45
N SER A 126 9.81 1.21 16.31
CA SER A 126 9.98 2.35 15.40
C SER A 126 9.78 3.66 16.17
N ASN A 127 10.68 4.60 15.94
CA ASN A 127 10.56 6.00 16.40
C ASN A 127 10.10 6.93 15.27
N LYS A 128 9.86 6.38 14.07
CA LYS A 128 9.51 7.14 12.89
C LYS A 128 7.98 7.23 12.77
N TYR A 129 7.45 8.43 12.73
CA TYR A 129 6.00 8.67 12.58
C TYR A 129 5.48 8.44 11.14
N GLY A 130 6.14 7.58 10.34
CA GLY A 130 5.82 7.28 8.96
C GLY A 130 6.58 8.17 7.96
N ASP A 131 6.24 8.05 6.70
CA ASP A 131 6.72 8.93 5.62
C ASP A 131 5.92 10.25 5.57
N ASP A 132 5.00 10.44 6.54
CA ASP A 132 4.17 11.63 6.57
C ASP A 132 4.98 12.86 6.97
N ASN A 133 4.76 13.91 6.23
CA ASN A 133 5.19 15.24 6.59
C ASN A 133 4.45 15.68 7.85
N VAL A 134 5.15 16.37 8.75
CA VAL A 134 4.58 16.97 9.95
C VAL A 134 3.35 17.83 9.61
N PHE A 135 3.36 18.46 8.45
CA PHE A 135 2.25 19.26 7.93
C PHE A 135 0.96 18.43 7.79
N ILE A 136 0.98 17.33 7.02
CA ILE A 136 -0.22 16.47 6.84
C ILE A 136 -0.74 15.99 8.18
N ARG A 137 0.15 15.55 9.05
CA ARG A 137 -0.23 15.04 10.36
C ARG A 137 -0.89 16.10 11.24
N SER A 138 -0.35 17.31 11.22
CA SER A 138 -0.92 18.44 11.98
C SER A 138 -2.31 18.82 11.46
N VAL A 139 -2.44 18.90 10.13
CA VAL A 139 -3.70 19.26 9.48
C VAL A 139 -4.76 18.18 9.67
N GLU A 140 -4.39 16.89 9.58
CA GLU A 140 -5.28 15.76 9.87
C GLU A 140 -5.80 15.79 11.32
N LEU A 141 -4.92 16.07 12.28
CA LEU A 141 -5.31 16.18 13.69
C LEU A 141 -6.26 17.34 13.94
N ILE A 142 -6.08 18.46 13.25
CA ILE A 142 -6.96 19.63 13.33
C ILE A 142 -8.31 19.29 12.71
N HIS A 143 -8.31 18.70 11.52
CA HIS A 143 -9.52 18.31 10.80
C HIS A 143 -10.35 17.28 11.59
N ASN A 144 -9.75 16.20 12.06
CA ASN A 144 -10.42 15.14 12.80
C ASN A 144 -10.97 15.59 14.16
N ARG A 145 -10.39 16.63 14.75
CA ARG A 145 -10.85 17.22 16.02
C ARG A 145 -11.84 18.36 15.83
N GLY A 146 -12.19 18.72 14.60
CA GLY A 146 -13.07 19.85 14.30
C GLY A 146 -12.54 21.20 14.79
N LYS A 147 -11.20 21.32 14.90
CA LYS A 147 -10.55 22.54 15.37
C LYS A 147 -10.29 23.50 14.22
N THR A 148 -10.18 24.78 14.55
CA THR A 148 -9.76 25.82 13.63
C THR A 148 -8.24 25.96 13.62
N CYS A 149 -7.69 26.49 12.55
CA CYS A 149 -6.27 26.84 12.45
C CYS A 149 -6.07 28.29 12.06
N TYR A 150 -4.89 28.79 12.36
CA TYR A 150 -4.42 30.10 11.93
C TYR A 150 -3.31 29.89 10.90
N VAL A 151 -3.44 30.52 9.75
CA VAL A 151 -2.42 30.51 8.69
C VAL A 151 -1.88 31.93 8.55
N LEU A 152 -0.61 32.13 8.83
CA LEU A 152 0.07 33.42 8.70
C LEU A 152 0.66 33.50 7.28
N LEU A 153 0.19 34.49 6.50
CA LEU A 153 0.79 34.88 5.22
C LEU A 153 1.87 35.94 5.50
N HIS A 154 3.12 35.51 5.42
CA HIS A 154 4.26 36.35 5.80
C HIS A 154 4.44 37.57 4.89
N GLU A 155 4.14 37.43 3.59
CA GLU A 155 4.29 38.52 2.62
C GLU A 155 3.36 39.72 2.84
N ASN A 156 2.16 39.48 3.37
CA ASN A 156 1.11 40.50 3.49
C ASN A 156 0.72 40.79 4.95
N SER A 157 1.44 40.25 5.92
CA SER A 157 1.09 40.36 7.36
C SER A 157 -0.37 39.99 7.65
N MET A 158 -0.94 39.10 6.87
CA MET A 158 -2.33 38.63 7.02
C MET A 158 -2.39 37.34 7.80
N LEU A 159 -3.30 37.29 8.77
CA LEU A 159 -3.63 36.11 9.52
C LEU A 159 -4.99 35.59 9.08
N ILE A 160 -5.00 34.39 8.51
CA ILE A 160 -6.22 33.72 8.06
C ILE A 160 -6.62 32.70 9.13
N HIS A 161 -7.82 32.87 9.69
CA HIS A 161 -8.40 31.94 10.64
C HIS A 161 -9.55 31.17 9.98
N GLY A 162 -9.58 29.84 10.11
CA GLY A 162 -10.65 29.04 9.54
C GLY A 162 -10.60 27.57 9.96
N SER A 163 -11.65 26.83 9.60
CA SER A 163 -11.70 25.38 9.76
C SER A 163 -11.12 24.69 8.54
N VAL A 164 -10.25 23.71 8.75
CA VAL A 164 -9.68 22.94 7.65
C VAL A 164 -10.76 22.04 7.04
N PHE A 165 -10.99 22.17 5.74
CA PHE A 165 -11.95 21.36 4.99
C PHE A 165 -11.27 20.36 4.05
N LEU A 166 -10.22 20.80 3.35
CA LEU A 166 -9.43 19.97 2.45
C LEU A 166 -7.94 20.26 2.67
N TYR A 167 -7.12 19.28 2.43
CA TYR A 167 -5.67 19.45 2.38
C TYR A 167 -5.08 18.50 1.34
N ASN A 168 -4.04 18.97 0.68
CA ASN A 168 -3.31 18.22 -0.31
C ASN A 168 -1.81 18.53 -0.20
N GLU A 169 -0.98 17.56 -0.47
CA GLU A 169 0.45 17.72 -0.56
C GLU A 169 0.96 17.08 -1.85
N ASN A 170 1.65 17.90 -2.63
CA ASN A 170 2.43 17.48 -3.77
C ASN A 170 3.91 17.69 -3.47
N ASP A 171 4.81 17.09 -4.26
CA ASP A 171 6.27 17.21 -4.08
C ASP A 171 6.78 18.66 -3.97
N LYS A 172 6.02 19.63 -4.47
CA LYS A 172 6.40 21.05 -4.54
C LYS A 172 5.50 22.00 -3.78
N THR A 173 4.27 21.59 -3.47
CA THR A 173 3.26 22.49 -2.91
C THR A 173 2.47 21.80 -1.80
N GLN A 174 2.15 22.58 -0.77
CA GLN A 174 1.25 22.18 0.30
C GLN A 174 0.02 23.07 0.20
N GLU A 175 -1.15 22.47 0.05
CA GLU A 175 -2.41 23.15 -0.16
C GLU A 175 -3.36 22.90 1.01
N ILE A 176 -3.98 23.96 1.52
CA ILE A 176 -5.01 23.87 2.55
C ILE A 176 -6.25 24.60 2.07
N GLY A 177 -7.37 23.91 2.07
CA GLY A 177 -8.69 24.50 1.91
C GLY A 177 -9.32 24.83 3.25
N LEU A 178 -9.65 26.10 3.45
CA LEU A 178 -10.28 26.57 4.68
C LEU A 178 -11.75 26.92 4.45
N GLN A 179 -12.60 26.62 5.43
CA GLN A 179 -13.99 27.06 5.50
C GLN A 179 -14.21 28.04 6.66
N LYS A 180 -15.25 28.88 6.55
CA LYS A 180 -15.62 29.90 7.53
C LYS A 180 -14.43 30.80 7.87
N VAL A 181 -13.85 31.33 6.81
CA VAL A 181 -12.61 32.10 6.88
C VAL A 181 -12.86 33.49 7.43
N THR A 182 -12.03 33.90 8.38
CA THR A 182 -11.90 35.27 8.87
C THR A 182 -10.48 35.74 8.56
N ILE A 183 -10.34 36.88 7.89
CA ILE A 183 -9.05 37.47 7.58
C ILE A 183 -8.79 38.58 8.59
N LEU A 184 -7.71 38.50 9.32
CA LEU A 184 -7.25 39.47 10.29
C LEU A 184 -5.97 40.12 9.76
N ASN A 185 -5.83 41.42 9.93
CA ASN A 185 -4.58 42.08 9.67
C ASN A 185 -3.70 42.00 10.93
N SER A 186 -2.49 41.46 10.81
CA SER A 186 -1.60 41.28 11.97
C SER A 186 -1.10 42.61 12.59
N GLU A 187 -1.25 43.74 11.86
CA GLU A 187 -0.82 45.05 12.33
C GLU A 187 -1.90 45.82 13.10
N THR A 188 -3.17 45.49 12.86
CA THR A 188 -4.29 46.22 13.47
C THR A 188 -5.08 45.41 14.49
N GLY A 189 -4.82 44.13 14.64
CA GLY A 189 -5.46 43.24 15.63
C GLY A 189 -6.84 42.79 15.21
#